data_24e507a982a848dc888207d07863ca32
#
_entry.id   24e507a982a848dc888207d07863ca32
#
_cell.length_a   1.000
_cell.length_b   1.000
_cell.length_c   1.000
_cell.angle_alpha   90.00
_cell.angle_beta   90.00
_cell.angle_gamma   90.00
#
_symmetry.space_group_name_H-M   'P 1'
#
loop_
_entity.id
_entity.type
_entity.pdbx_description
1 polymer ?
#
loop_
_entity_poly.entity_id
_entity_poly.type
_entity_poly.pdbx_seq_one_letter_code
_entity_poly.pdbx_strand_id
1 'polypeptide(L)'
;MKCTVIGVQQKMGQFTPKDQPGKIINFDNLVMHVVHKNMHVFGDAVETVSMKSADAGELIAVVGGEKNNLVGHVFDFDFNRFGKLTSFDLLK
;
A
#
# COMPACT_ATOMS: atom_id res chain seq x y z
N MET A 1 -0.78 12.07 -3.79
CA MET A 1 -1.13 12.19 -2.35
C MET A 1 0.15 12.15 -1.53
N LYS A 2 0.49 13.24 -0.90
CA LYS A 2 1.60 13.25 0.06
C LYS A 2 1.16 12.60 1.36
N CYS A 3 1.92 11.62 1.82
CA CYS A 3 1.57 10.90 3.04
C CYS A 3 2.81 10.37 3.76
N THR A 4 2.65 10.11 5.05
CA THR A 4 3.67 9.46 5.88
C THR A 4 3.23 8.04 6.16
N VAL A 5 4.10 7.07 5.92
CA VAL A 5 3.84 5.67 6.24
C VAL A 5 4.02 5.47 7.74
N ILE A 6 2.98 5.00 8.42
CA ILE A 6 3.01 4.76 9.88
C ILE A 6 2.95 3.28 10.24
N GLY A 7 2.64 2.42 9.28
CA GLY A 7 2.60 0.99 9.50
C GLY A 7 2.68 0.24 8.18
N VAL A 8 3.21 -0.96 8.23
CA VAL A 8 3.33 -1.85 7.07
C VAL A 8 2.90 -3.24 7.50
N GLN A 9 2.07 -3.86 6.68
CA GLN A 9 1.55 -5.20 6.93
C GLN A 9 1.61 -6.03 5.66
N GLN A 10 2.02 -7.28 5.78
CA GLN A 10 1.91 -8.24 4.69
C GLN A 10 0.69 -9.11 4.96
N LYS A 11 -0.24 -9.12 4.02
CA LYS A 11 -1.42 -9.96 4.07
C LYS A 11 -1.31 -11.08 3.05
N MET A 12 -1.32 -12.31 3.53
CA MET A 12 -1.26 -13.51 2.72
C MET A 12 -2.45 -14.41 3.06
N GLY A 13 -2.98 -15.08 2.06
CA GLY A 13 -4.07 -16.01 2.28
C GLY A 13 -4.58 -16.61 0.99
N GLN A 14 -5.70 -17.30 1.10
CA GLN A 14 -6.36 -17.90 -0.05
C GLN A 14 -7.87 -17.87 0.17
N PHE A 15 -8.60 -17.84 -0.94
CA PHE A 15 -10.05 -17.87 -0.91
C PHE A 15 -10.59 -18.63 -2.11
N THR A 16 -11.82 -19.11 -1.98
CA THR A 16 -12.53 -19.79 -3.07
C THR A 16 -13.70 -18.91 -3.51
N PRO A 17 -13.72 -18.44 -4.78
CA PRO A 17 -14.85 -17.66 -5.28
C PRO A 17 -16.16 -18.46 -5.23
N LYS A 18 -17.25 -17.78 -4.92
CA LYS A 18 -18.58 -18.43 -4.84
C LYS A 18 -19.06 -18.97 -6.17
N ASP A 19 -18.69 -18.30 -7.27
CA ASP A 19 -19.06 -18.66 -8.64
C ASP A 19 -18.15 -19.72 -9.25
N GLN A 20 -17.05 -20.07 -8.58
CA GLN A 20 -16.07 -21.05 -9.04
C GLN A 20 -15.66 -21.98 -7.89
N PRO A 21 -16.60 -22.83 -7.40
CA PRO A 21 -16.27 -23.77 -6.34
C PRO A 21 -15.19 -24.74 -6.79
N GLY A 22 -14.21 -24.99 -5.91
CA GLY A 22 -13.06 -25.83 -6.25
C GLY A 22 -11.84 -25.08 -6.78
N LYS A 23 -11.98 -23.79 -7.10
CA LYS A 23 -10.85 -22.95 -7.46
C LYS A 23 -10.32 -22.24 -6.23
N ILE A 24 -8.99 -22.34 -6.01
CA ILE A 24 -8.34 -21.65 -4.90
C ILE A 24 -7.53 -20.49 -5.47
N ILE A 25 -7.80 -19.28 -4.97
CA ILE A 25 -7.05 -18.08 -5.33
C ILE A 25 -6.17 -17.70 -4.15
N ASN A 26 -4.87 -17.64 -4.40
CA ASN A 26 -3.90 -17.18 -3.40
C ASN A 26 -3.66 -15.69 -3.57
N PHE A 27 -3.50 -14.98 -2.46
CA PHE A 27 -3.13 -13.57 -2.49
C PHE A 27 -1.96 -13.30 -1.54
N ASP A 28 -1.13 -12.34 -1.94
CA ASP A 28 -0.01 -11.86 -1.16
C ASP A 28 0.10 -10.36 -1.43
N ASN A 29 -0.31 -9.56 -0.46
CA ASN A 29 -0.41 -8.11 -0.61
C ASN A 29 0.43 -7.39 0.45
N LEU A 30 1.06 -6.31 0.03
CA LEU A 30 1.65 -5.33 0.92
C LEU A 30 0.60 -4.26 1.21
N VAL A 31 0.35 -4.01 2.48
CA VAL A 31 -0.59 -2.98 2.93
C VAL A 31 0.18 -1.97 3.75
N MET A 32 0.11 -0.70 3.34
CA MET A 32 0.70 0.41 4.07
C MET A 32 -0.41 1.21 4.75
N HIS A 33 -0.23 1.51 6.02
CA HIS A 33 -1.08 2.45 6.75
C HIS A 33 -0.41 3.82 6.67
N VAL A 34 -1.12 4.80 6.17
CA VAL A 34 -0.56 6.13 5.89
C VAL A 34 -1.42 7.22 6.52
N VAL A 35 -0.79 8.32 6.86
CA VAL A 35 -1.49 9.55 7.29
C VAL A 35 -1.22 10.65 6.29
N HIS A 36 -2.24 11.46 6.01
CA HIS A 36 -2.14 12.60 5.11
C HIS A 36 -3.09 13.71 5.55
N LYS A 37 -2.88 14.91 5.00
CA LYS A 37 -3.78 16.02 5.21
C LYS A 37 -4.94 15.97 4.22
N ASN A 38 -6.15 16.18 4.70
CA ASN A 38 -7.34 16.23 3.87
C ASN A 38 -8.16 17.43 4.29
N MET A 39 -8.57 18.27 3.33
CA MET A 39 -9.31 19.50 3.60
C MET A 39 -10.65 19.29 4.31
N HIS A 40 -11.19 18.06 4.22
CA HIS A 40 -12.48 17.71 4.86
C HIS A 40 -12.30 17.06 6.24
N VAL A 41 -11.06 16.95 6.74
CA VAL A 41 -10.76 16.32 8.02
C VAL A 41 -9.96 17.29 8.87
N PHE A 42 -10.40 17.51 10.11
CA PHE A 42 -9.61 18.24 11.09
C PHE A 42 -8.54 17.30 11.66
N GLY A 43 -7.26 17.69 11.54
CA GLY A 43 -6.14 16.83 11.89
C GLY A 43 -5.69 15.99 10.70
N ASP A 44 -5.26 14.77 10.97
CA ASP A 44 -4.76 13.86 9.96
C ASP A 44 -5.81 12.83 9.56
N ALA A 45 -5.89 12.56 8.26
CA ALA A 45 -6.66 11.45 7.73
C ALA A 45 -5.77 10.20 7.69
N VAL A 46 -6.34 9.04 7.99
CA VAL A 46 -5.66 7.76 7.95
C VAL A 46 -6.27 6.91 6.85
N GLU A 47 -5.41 6.36 5.99
CA GLU A 47 -5.84 5.49 4.89
C GLU A 47 -4.91 4.29 4.77
N THR A 48 -5.34 3.29 4.01
CA THR A 48 -4.51 2.16 3.63
C THR A 48 -4.21 2.22 2.14
N VAL A 49 -2.97 1.88 1.79
CA VAL A 49 -2.53 1.71 0.40
C VAL A 49 -2.12 0.26 0.24
N SER A 50 -2.78 -0.45 -0.64
CA SER A 50 -2.57 -1.88 -0.84
C SER A 50 -2.07 -2.16 -2.25
N MET A 51 -1.12 -3.09 -2.37
CA MET A 51 -0.61 -3.55 -3.65
C MET A 51 -0.19 -5.01 -3.55
N LYS A 52 -0.09 -5.69 -4.69
CA LYS A 52 0.47 -7.03 -4.72
C LYS A 52 1.93 -6.98 -4.30
N SER A 53 2.38 -7.93 -3.48
CA SER A 53 3.78 -7.98 -3.04
C SER A 53 4.75 -8.07 -4.22
N ALA A 54 4.35 -8.74 -5.29
CA ALA A 54 5.16 -8.83 -6.52
C ALA A 54 5.39 -7.45 -7.18
N ASP A 55 4.48 -6.49 -6.98
CA ASP A 55 4.56 -5.16 -7.55
C ASP A 55 5.28 -4.16 -6.63
N ALA A 56 5.61 -4.57 -5.41
CA ALA A 56 6.19 -3.68 -4.40
C ALA A 56 7.72 -3.60 -4.43
N GLY A 57 8.38 -4.33 -5.32
CA GLY A 57 9.84 -4.41 -5.33
C GLY A 57 10.55 -3.06 -5.47
N GLU A 58 10.09 -2.21 -6.38
CA GLU A 58 10.69 -0.89 -6.57
C GLU A 58 10.49 0.01 -5.36
N LEU A 59 9.30 -0.03 -4.78
CA LEU A 59 8.97 0.76 -3.59
C LEU A 59 9.85 0.37 -2.40
N ILE A 60 10.05 -0.93 -2.19
CA ILE A 60 10.89 -1.45 -1.12
C ILE A 60 12.36 -1.13 -1.39
N ALA A 61 12.78 -1.17 -2.65
CA ALA A 61 14.17 -0.90 -3.02
C ALA A 61 14.62 0.52 -2.67
N VAL A 62 13.73 1.52 -2.77
CA VAL A 62 14.10 2.91 -2.46
C VAL A 62 14.33 3.16 -0.97
N VAL A 63 13.92 2.23 -0.10
CA VAL A 63 14.16 2.31 1.35
C VAL A 63 15.15 1.26 1.84
N GLY A 64 15.98 0.75 0.95
CA GLY A 64 17.08 -0.16 1.31
C GLY A 64 16.76 -1.65 1.22
N GLY A 65 15.65 -2.02 0.57
CA GLY A 65 15.34 -3.42 0.30
C GLY A 65 14.53 -4.14 1.37
N GLU A 66 14.16 -3.48 2.47
CA GLU A 66 13.34 -4.06 3.52
C GLU A 66 12.04 -3.28 3.70
N LYS A 67 10.92 -4.00 3.66
CA LYS A 67 9.59 -3.39 3.78
C LYS A 67 9.37 -2.65 5.09
N ASN A 68 9.99 -3.10 6.18
CA ASN A 68 9.88 -2.44 7.47
C ASN A 68 10.46 -1.02 7.46
N ASN A 69 11.40 -0.75 6.56
CA ASN A 69 12.00 0.56 6.41
C ASN A 69 11.05 1.59 5.78
N LEU A 70 9.91 1.16 5.23
CA LEU A 70 8.90 2.09 4.72
C LEU A 70 8.32 2.97 5.83
N VAL A 71 8.27 2.45 7.05
CA VAL A 71 7.69 3.17 8.20
C VAL A 71 8.53 4.42 8.50
N GLY A 72 7.85 5.56 8.60
CA GLY A 72 8.47 6.84 8.88
C GLY A 72 8.85 7.66 7.65
N HIS A 73 8.84 7.05 6.47
CA HIS A 73 9.13 7.77 5.23
C HIS A 73 7.90 8.52 4.71
N VAL A 74 8.17 9.62 4.01
CA VAL A 74 7.15 10.44 3.37
C VAL A 74 7.21 10.19 1.86
N PHE A 75 6.06 9.85 1.30
CA PHE A 75 5.91 9.59 -0.13
C PHE A 75 4.87 10.49 -0.75
N ASP A 76 4.99 10.69 -2.06
CA ASP A 76 3.92 11.20 -2.89
C ASP A 76 3.45 10.04 -3.77
N PHE A 77 2.22 9.57 -3.53
CA PHE A 77 1.61 8.48 -4.28
C PHE A 77 0.60 8.98 -5.29
N ASP A 78 0.68 8.46 -6.50
CA ASP A 78 -0.31 8.72 -7.55
C ASP A 78 -1.14 7.48 -7.80
N PHE A 79 -2.45 7.67 -7.93
CA PHE A 79 -3.40 6.59 -8.14
C PHE A 79 -4.18 6.82 -9.43
N ASN A 80 -4.58 5.71 -10.07
CA ASN A 80 -5.50 5.82 -11.20
C ASN A 80 -6.94 5.99 -10.68
N ARG A 81 -7.88 6.14 -11.61
CA ARG A 81 -9.31 6.32 -11.27
C ARG A 81 -9.93 5.14 -10.53
N PHE A 82 -9.28 3.97 -10.54
CA PHE A 82 -9.73 2.77 -9.82
C PHE A 82 -9.08 2.64 -8.44
N GLY A 83 -8.29 3.63 -8.02
CA GLY A 83 -7.60 3.62 -6.74
C GLY A 83 -6.34 2.77 -6.70
N LYS A 84 -5.84 2.31 -7.85
CA LYS A 84 -4.60 1.55 -7.93
C LYS A 84 -3.40 2.50 -8.00
N LEU A 85 -2.37 2.21 -7.20
CA LEU A 85 -1.12 2.97 -7.22
C LEU A 85 -0.43 2.84 -8.58
N THR A 86 -0.15 3.96 -9.23
CA THR A 86 0.49 4.01 -10.55
C THR A 86 1.92 4.49 -10.49
N SER A 87 2.25 5.38 -9.55
CA SER A 87 3.61 5.87 -9.38
C SER A 87 3.82 6.38 -7.96
N PHE A 88 5.08 6.53 -7.58
CA PHE A 88 5.44 7.07 -6.27
C PHE A 88 6.75 7.84 -6.37
N ASP A 89 6.90 8.83 -5.46
CA ASP A 89 8.14 9.55 -5.23
C ASP A 89 8.46 9.53 -3.75
N LEU A 90 9.70 9.19 -3.40
CA LEU A 90 10.18 9.28 -2.03
C LEU A 90 10.58 10.73 -1.75
N LEU A 91 9.94 11.35 -0.75
CA LEU A 91 10.19 12.75 -0.39
C LEU A 91 11.13 12.90 0.80
N LYS A 92 11.03 11.99 1.77
CA LYS A 92 11.89 12.00 2.97
C LYS A 92 12.11 10.60 3.50
#